data_bf610f822ca72c42c36e5cf349b322bc
#
_entry.id   bf610f822ca72c42c36e5cf349b322bc
#
_cell.length_a   1.000
_cell.length_b   1.000
_cell.length_c   1.000
_cell.angle_alpha   90.00
_cell.angle_beta   90.00
_cell.angle_gamma   90.00
#
_symmetry.space_group_name_H-M   'P 1'
#
loop_
_entity.id
_entity.type
_entity.pdbx_description
1 polymer ?
#
loop_
_entity_poly.entity_id
_entity_poly.type
_entity_poly.pdbx_seq_one_letter_code
_entity_poly.pdbx_strand_id
1 'polypeptide(L)'
;EMLRLAACLEEHFPHSMANAVVQAARERDLAHEEMHSQVEYLVAHGIASTVDGRRVIIGSAHFVFEDEGCTVPPGEQAAFDTLPKQYSHLYLAVGGVLAAVICISDPLRAEAADAVAALHSLGVGKIVMLTGDSERTAAAIAAQVGVDEYRAEVLPEDKAHFVQAERSQGRTVVMIGDGVNDSPALSAANVGIAISDGAAIAREIADITIAANDLFELVQLRRLSVALMNRIQSNYRFVIGFNGGLIALGALGILAPATSATLHNLSTLGISLRSMTNLLPPAK
;
A
#
# COMPACT_ATOMS: atom_id res chain seq x y z
N GLU A 1 13.04 -13.37 28.34
CA GLU A 1 13.42 -12.12 29.01
C GLU A 1 13.64 -11.00 27.97
N MET A 2 14.43 -11.21 26.94
CA MET A 2 14.69 -10.20 25.90
C MET A 2 13.44 -9.79 25.13
N LEU A 3 12.53 -10.72 24.77
CA LEU A 3 11.27 -10.39 24.11
C LEU A 3 10.35 -9.54 25.01
N ARG A 4 10.32 -9.82 26.32
CA ARG A 4 9.59 -9.02 27.29
C ARG A 4 10.11 -7.59 27.37
N LEU A 5 11.44 -7.44 27.39
CA LEU A 5 12.10 -6.15 27.40
C LEU A 5 11.83 -5.36 26.11
N ALA A 6 11.92 -6.01 24.97
CA ALA A 6 11.59 -5.42 23.67
C ALA A 6 10.13 -4.96 23.60
N ALA A 7 9.17 -5.80 24.04
CA ALA A 7 7.76 -5.47 24.06
C ALA A 7 7.46 -4.26 24.97
N CYS A 8 8.12 -4.19 26.15
CA CYS A 8 7.96 -3.08 27.07
C CYS A 8 8.40 -1.74 26.46
N LEU A 9 9.47 -1.72 25.67
CA LEU A 9 9.95 -0.52 24.98
C LEU A 9 9.06 -0.14 23.79
N GLU A 10 8.64 -1.12 22.99
CA GLU A 10 7.88 -0.94 21.77
C GLU A 10 6.40 -0.59 22.01
N GLU A 11 5.84 -0.89 23.17
CA GLU A 11 4.42 -0.63 23.49
C GLU A 11 4.05 0.85 23.45
N HIS A 12 5.02 1.73 23.70
CA HIS A 12 4.79 3.19 23.72
C HIS A 12 4.76 3.84 22.34
N PHE A 13 5.24 3.15 21.31
CA PHE A 13 5.35 3.68 19.95
C PHE A 13 4.78 2.71 18.92
N PRO A 14 3.44 2.61 18.81
CA PRO A 14 2.81 1.60 17.97
C PRO A 14 3.09 1.83 16.48
N HIS A 15 3.81 0.89 15.89
CA HIS A 15 3.99 0.71 14.46
C HIS A 15 3.95 -0.80 14.12
N SER A 16 3.97 -1.17 12.85
CA SER A 16 3.77 -2.56 12.44
C SER A 16 4.69 -3.56 13.13
N MET A 17 6.00 -3.28 13.20
CA MET A 17 6.96 -4.14 13.88
C MET A 17 6.78 -4.14 15.40
N ALA A 18 6.52 -2.98 16.02
CA ALA A 18 6.23 -2.87 17.44
C ALA A 18 5.03 -3.73 17.83
N ASN A 19 3.93 -3.61 17.07
CA ASN A 19 2.73 -4.39 17.29
C ASN A 19 3.00 -5.91 17.23
N ALA A 20 3.83 -6.36 16.29
CA ALA A 20 4.22 -7.76 16.17
C ALA A 20 5.01 -8.24 17.39
N VAL A 21 5.93 -7.43 17.92
CA VAL A 21 6.72 -7.75 19.11
C VAL A 21 5.84 -7.81 20.35
N VAL A 22 4.97 -6.82 20.55
CA VAL A 22 4.03 -6.75 21.68
C VAL A 22 3.04 -7.93 21.63
N GLN A 23 2.50 -8.24 20.44
CA GLN A 23 1.62 -9.37 20.25
C GLN A 23 2.31 -10.70 20.56
N ALA A 24 3.52 -10.90 20.06
CA ALA A 24 4.32 -12.09 20.35
C ALA A 24 4.65 -12.27 21.84
N ALA A 25 4.81 -11.19 22.57
CA ALA A 25 4.98 -11.23 24.02
C ALA A 25 3.67 -11.62 24.74
N ARG A 26 2.53 -11.06 24.33
CA ARG A 26 1.20 -11.39 24.87
C ARG A 26 0.83 -12.85 24.66
N GLU A 27 1.08 -13.40 23.46
CA GLU A 27 0.82 -14.80 23.13
C GLU A 27 1.63 -15.80 23.97
N ARG A 28 2.73 -15.33 24.58
CA ARG A 28 3.59 -16.11 25.47
C ARG A 28 3.38 -15.81 26.94
N ASP A 29 2.28 -15.09 27.28
CA ASP A 29 1.96 -14.66 28.64
C ASP A 29 3.12 -13.93 29.34
N LEU A 30 3.93 -13.20 28.56
CA LEU A 30 5.02 -12.38 29.09
C LEU A 30 4.44 -11.03 29.56
N ALA A 31 3.76 -11.05 30.70
CA ALA A 31 3.33 -9.83 31.38
C ALA A 31 4.55 -8.98 31.71
N HIS A 32 4.49 -7.69 31.42
CA HIS A 32 5.54 -6.73 31.80
C HIS A 32 4.91 -5.62 32.65
N GLU A 33 5.56 -5.32 33.75
CA GLU A 33 5.42 -4.04 34.46
C GLU A 33 6.38 -3.07 33.76
N GLU A 34 6.11 -1.77 33.80
CA GLU A 34 7.03 -0.77 33.25
C GLU A 34 8.42 -0.94 33.87
N MET A 35 9.38 -1.36 33.06
CA MET A 35 10.75 -1.69 33.51
C MET A 35 11.76 -0.58 33.22
N HIS A 36 11.33 0.49 32.56
CA HIS A 36 12.21 1.59 32.11
C HIS A 36 11.87 2.91 32.82
N SER A 37 12.85 3.80 32.91
CA SER A 37 12.71 5.08 33.61
C SER A 37 12.25 6.21 32.69
N GLN A 38 12.82 6.31 31.50
CA GLN A 38 12.50 7.31 30.47
C GLN A 38 12.77 6.72 29.12
N VAL A 39 11.84 6.91 28.16
CA VAL A 39 11.99 6.43 26.80
C VAL A 39 12.28 7.61 25.89
N GLU A 40 13.41 7.56 25.21
CA GLU A 40 13.79 8.50 24.16
C GLU A 40 13.45 7.86 22.81
N TYR A 41 12.47 8.43 22.11
CA TYR A 41 12.12 8.00 20.77
C TYR A 41 12.87 8.83 19.72
N LEU A 42 13.68 8.16 18.93
CA LEU A 42 14.34 8.77 17.76
C LEU A 42 13.54 8.42 16.51
N VAL A 43 12.86 9.42 15.97
CA VAL A 43 11.97 9.27 14.80
C VAL A 43 12.69 8.56 13.66
N ALA A 44 12.08 7.50 13.13
CA ALA A 44 12.57 6.65 12.04
C ALA A 44 13.83 5.80 12.34
N HIS A 45 14.40 5.86 13.53
CA HIS A 45 15.64 5.15 13.86
C HIS A 45 15.43 4.04 14.89
N GLY A 46 14.79 4.34 16.02
CA GLY A 46 14.58 3.37 17.09
C GLY A 46 14.25 4.02 18.42
N ILE A 47 14.34 3.22 19.47
CA ILE A 47 14.02 3.60 20.85
C ILE A 47 15.26 3.38 21.72
N ALA A 48 15.59 4.36 22.54
CA ALA A 48 16.59 4.25 23.59
C ALA A 48 15.94 4.47 24.96
N SER A 49 16.38 3.71 25.97
CA SER A 49 15.92 3.86 27.35
C SER A 49 16.98 3.37 28.33
N THR A 50 16.69 3.52 29.62
CA THR A 50 17.54 2.98 30.71
C THR A 50 16.70 2.01 31.55
N VAL A 51 17.17 0.78 31.66
CA VAL A 51 16.60 -0.29 32.48
C VAL A 51 17.63 -0.80 33.43
N ASP A 52 17.34 -0.81 34.73
CA ASP A 52 18.26 -1.22 35.79
C ASP A 52 19.64 -0.54 35.71
N GLY A 53 19.65 0.75 35.35
CA GLY A 53 20.88 1.55 35.22
C GLY A 53 21.72 1.23 33.98
N ARG A 54 21.24 0.39 33.05
CA ARG A 54 21.89 0.08 31.76
C ARG A 54 21.15 0.71 30.62
N ARG A 55 21.88 1.30 29.69
CA ARG A 55 21.27 1.80 28.43
C ARG A 55 20.79 0.62 27.61
N VAL A 56 19.51 0.67 27.19
CA VAL A 56 18.86 -0.32 26.34
C VAL A 56 18.41 0.38 25.08
N ILE A 57 18.71 -0.23 23.94
CA ILE A 57 18.44 0.31 22.62
C ILE A 57 17.76 -0.75 21.79
N ILE A 58 16.67 -0.37 21.11
CA ILE A 58 15.98 -1.24 20.16
C ILE A 58 15.71 -0.47 18.87
N GLY A 59 16.00 -1.07 17.72
CA GLY A 59 15.80 -0.39 16.44
C GLY A 59 16.42 -1.11 15.24
N SER A 60 16.60 -0.34 14.16
CA SER A 60 17.22 -0.81 12.92
C SER A 60 18.73 -1.13 13.11
N ALA A 61 19.32 -1.85 12.14
CA ALA A 61 20.75 -2.11 12.13
C ALA A 61 21.57 -0.81 12.13
N HIS A 62 21.17 0.16 11.29
CA HIS A 62 21.81 1.47 11.21
C HIS A 62 21.83 2.16 12.58
N PHE A 63 20.66 2.26 13.22
CA PHE A 63 20.55 2.89 14.53
C PHE A 63 21.43 2.21 15.60
N VAL A 64 21.34 0.87 15.71
CA VAL A 64 22.03 0.13 16.77
C VAL A 64 23.55 0.09 16.55
N PHE A 65 24.02 -0.11 15.32
CA PHE A 65 25.44 -0.32 15.04
C PHE A 65 26.18 0.92 14.57
N GLU A 66 25.55 1.80 13.78
CA GLU A 66 26.20 2.99 13.22
C GLU A 66 26.00 4.22 14.11
N ASP A 67 24.76 4.53 14.52
CA ASP A 67 24.47 5.71 15.33
C ASP A 67 24.90 5.51 16.80
N GLU A 68 24.53 4.37 17.40
CA GLU A 68 24.78 4.08 18.81
C GLU A 68 26.07 3.24 19.06
N GLY A 69 26.73 2.79 18.01
CA GLY A 69 28.03 2.13 18.06
C GLY A 69 28.05 0.80 18.83
N CYS A 70 26.91 0.11 18.91
CA CYS A 70 26.82 -1.18 19.60
C CYS A 70 27.59 -2.26 18.84
N THR A 71 28.05 -3.28 19.56
CA THR A 71 28.83 -4.37 18.98
C THR A 71 28.16 -5.73 19.14
N VAL A 72 28.44 -6.64 18.21
CA VAL A 72 28.03 -8.04 18.34
C VAL A 72 28.93 -8.72 19.40
N PRO A 73 28.39 -9.57 20.30
CA PRO A 73 29.19 -10.25 21.30
C PRO A 73 30.31 -11.09 20.67
N PRO A 74 31.49 -11.13 21.26
CA PRO A 74 32.58 -12.02 20.82
C PRO A 74 32.12 -13.46 20.76
N GLY A 75 32.26 -14.11 19.60
CA GLY A 75 31.84 -15.50 19.35
C GLY A 75 30.48 -15.67 18.72
N GLU A 76 29.63 -14.64 18.70
CA GLU A 76 28.28 -14.70 18.09
C GLU A 76 28.24 -14.17 16.64
N GLN A 77 29.35 -13.71 16.09
CA GLN A 77 29.41 -13.13 14.75
C GLN A 77 28.91 -14.11 13.68
N ALA A 78 29.27 -15.39 13.78
CA ALA A 78 28.83 -16.40 12.81
C ALA A 78 27.30 -16.62 12.85
N ALA A 79 26.69 -16.58 14.03
CA ALA A 79 25.23 -16.65 14.19
C ALA A 79 24.56 -15.40 13.63
N PHE A 80 25.12 -14.24 13.88
CA PHE A 80 24.65 -12.97 13.35
C PHE A 80 24.70 -12.94 11.80
N ASP A 81 25.78 -13.40 11.19
CA ASP A 81 25.95 -13.45 9.73
C ASP A 81 24.99 -14.44 9.04
N THR A 82 24.52 -15.44 9.79
CA THR A 82 23.57 -16.47 9.30
C THR A 82 22.12 -16.17 9.58
N LEU A 83 21.79 -14.98 10.10
CA LEU A 83 20.39 -14.58 10.33
C LEU A 83 19.54 -14.73 9.05
N PRO A 84 18.31 -15.26 9.18
CA PRO A 84 17.44 -15.49 8.04
C PRO A 84 17.10 -14.20 7.31
N LYS A 85 17.47 -14.11 6.04
CA LYS A 85 17.38 -12.90 5.22
C LYS A 85 15.95 -12.52 4.81
N GLN A 86 15.00 -13.44 4.93
CA GLN A 86 13.59 -13.24 4.59
C GLN A 86 12.77 -12.51 5.66
N TYR A 87 13.36 -12.27 6.85
CA TYR A 87 12.70 -11.58 7.95
C TYR A 87 13.19 -10.14 8.09
N SER A 88 12.32 -9.26 8.52
CA SER A 88 12.72 -7.96 9.04
C SER A 88 13.38 -8.17 10.42
N HIS A 89 14.49 -7.49 10.66
CA HIS A 89 15.25 -7.64 11.88
C HIS A 89 15.13 -6.40 12.76
N LEU A 90 14.76 -6.61 14.01
CA LEU A 90 14.78 -5.60 15.05
C LEU A 90 15.88 -5.98 16.05
N TYR A 91 16.83 -5.08 16.26
CA TYR A 91 18.02 -5.31 17.08
C TYR A 91 17.84 -4.73 18.46
N LEU A 92 18.06 -5.54 19.49
CA LEU A 92 18.02 -5.13 20.90
C LEU A 92 19.43 -5.19 21.46
N ALA A 93 19.96 -4.05 21.92
CA ALA A 93 21.25 -3.95 22.58
C ALA A 93 21.11 -3.50 24.04
N VAL A 94 21.94 -4.02 24.91
CA VAL A 94 22.00 -3.67 26.34
C VAL A 94 23.43 -3.32 26.71
N GLY A 95 23.65 -2.11 27.22
CA GLY A 95 24.98 -1.65 27.62
C GLY A 95 25.98 -1.61 26.47
N GLY A 96 25.56 -1.30 25.25
CA GLY A 96 26.41 -1.19 24.06
C GLY A 96 26.76 -2.53 23.40
N VAL A 97 26.12 -3.64 23.82
CA VAL A 97 26.31 -4.96 23.21
C VAL A 97 24.98 -5.53 22.75
N LEU A 98 24.96 -6.12 21.55
CA LEU A 98 23.78 -6.79 21.01
C LEU A 98 23.37 -7.94 21.94
N ALA A 99 22.14 -7.88 22.45
CA ALA A 99 21.58 -8.87 23.37
C ALA A 99 20.61 -9.83 22.69
N ALA A 100 19.89 -9.37 21.66
CA ALA A 100 18.98 -10.20 20.88
C ALA A 100 18.72 -9.59 19.49
N VAL A 101 18.36 -10.46 18.55
CA VAL A 101 17.77 -10.08 17.26
C VAL A 101 16.38 -10.69 17.18
N ILE A 102 15.39 -9.85 16.98
CA ILE A 102 14.00 -10.27 16.82
C ILE A 102 13.72 -10.32 15.33
N CYS A 103 13.52 -11.54 14.83
CA CYS A 103 13.17 -11.78 13.45
C CYS A 103 11.64 -11.67 13.30
N ILE A 104 11.18 -10.66 12.59
CA ILE A 104 9.76 -10.42 12.38
C ILE A 104 9.40 -10.93 10.98
N SER A 105 8.48 -11.89 10.95
CA SER A 105 7.90 -12.37 9.70
C SER A 105 6.75 -11.46 9.31
N ASP A 106 6.90 -10.76 8.21
CA ASP A 106 5.80 -10.11 7.52
C ASP A 106 5.56 -10.91 6.22
N PRO A 107 4.71 -11.94 6.29
CA PRO A 107 4.50 -12.80 5.15
C PRO A 107 3.85 -12.02 4.01
N LEU A 108 4.42 -12.14 2.82
CA LEU A 108 3.75 -11.67 1.61
C LEU A 108 2.33 -12.23 1.55
N ARG A 109 1.40 -11.40 1.17
CA ARG A 109 0.04 -11.85 0.85
C ARG A 109 0.12 -12.87 -0.27
N ALA A 110 -0.53 -14.02 -0.08
CA ALA A 110 -0.46 -15.13 -1.03
C ALA A 110 -0.89 -14.72 -2.44
N GLU A 111 -1.82 -13.77 -2.52
CA GLU A 111 -2.40 -13.26 -3.77
C GLU A 111 -1.56 -12.15 -4.44
N ALA A 112 -0.47 -11.66 -3.83
CA ALA A 112 0.23 -10.45 -4.30
C ALA A 112 0.77 -10.59 -5.73
N ALA A 113 1.44 -11.68 -6.04
CA ALA A 113 1.99 -11.93 -7.38
C ALA A 113 0.88 -12.07 -8.45
N ASP A 114 -0.19 -12.78 -8.11
CA ASP A 114 -1.32 -12.97 -9.03
C ASP A 114 -2.07 -11.65 -9.27
N ALA A 115 -2.21 -10.81 -8.24
CA ALA A 115 -2.81 -9.49 -8.37
C ALA A 115 -1.97 -8.57 -9.28
N VAL A 116 -0.64 -8.55 -9.12
CA VAL A 116 0.27 -7.79 -10.00
C VAL A 116 0.16 -8.27 -11.45
N ALA A 117 0.21 -9.57 -11.69
CA ALA A 117 0.06 -10.13 -13.04
C ALA A 117 -1.31 -9.78 -13.66
N ALA A 118 -2.38 -9.84 -12.85
CA ALA A 118 -3.72 -9.47 -13.30
C ALA A 118 -3.82 -7.98 -13.64
N LEU A 119 -3.21 -7.08 -12.87
CA LEU A 119 -3.19 -5.64 -13.17
C LEU A 119 -2.45 -5.34 -14.48
N HIS A 120 -1.31 -6.01 -14.74
CA HIS A 120 -0.63 -5.91 -16.05
C HIS A 120 -1.52 -6.37 -17.20
N SER A 121 -2.25 -7.49 -17.05
CA SER A 121 -3.18 -7.98 -18.07
C SER A 121 -4.32 -7.00 -18.36
N LEU A 122 -4.66 -6.12 -17.41
CA LEU A 122 -5.65 -5.07 -17.51
C LEU A 122 -5.07 -3.73 -17.99
N GLY A 123 -3.83 -3.72 -18.50
CA GLY A 123 -3.21 -2.58 -19.15
C GLY A 123 -2.54 -1.60 -18.19
N VAL A 124 -2.15 -2.02 -16.99
CA VAL A 124 -1.22 -1.27 -16.14
C VAL A 124 0.18 -1.45 -16.71
N GLY A 125 0.79 -0.37 -17.19
CA GLY A 125 2.06 -0.43 -17.92
C GLY A 125 3.29 -0.56 -17.04
N LYS A 126 3.22 -0.12 -15.77
CA LYS A 126 4.33 -0.17 -14.82
C LYS A 126 3.80 -0.23 -13.39
N ILE A 127 4.31 -1.17 -12.62
CA ILE A 127 4.02 -1.31 -11.19
C ILE A 127 5.32 -1.13 -10.41
N VAL A 128 5.30 -0.19 -9.46
CA VAL A 128 6.47 0.17 -8.64
C VAL A 128 6.15 -0.07 -7.18
N MET A 129 7.04 -0.73 -6.48
CA MET A 129 6.98 -0.91 -5.03
C MET A 129 7.85 0.15 -4.34
N LEU A 130 7.25 0.91 -3.41
CA LEU A 130 7.93 1.88 -2.56
C LEU A 130 7.88 1.39 -1.12
N THR A 131 9.03 1.12 -0.52
CA THR A 131 9.11 0.58 0.84
C THR A 131 10.16 1.30 1.68
N GLY A 132 9.94 1.36 2.99
CA GLY A 132 10.94 1.78 3.97
C GLY A 132 11.91 0.66 4.36
N ASP A 133 11.70 -0.58 3.89
CA ASP A 133 12.58 -1.71 4.18
C ASP A 133 13.95 -1.57 3.53
N SER A 134 14.90 -2.36 4.04
CA SER A 134 16.27 -2.42 3.49
C SER A 134 16.26 -2.88 2.03
N GLU A 135 17.25 -2.41 1.27
CA GLU A 135 17.48 -2.76 -0.14
C GLU A 135 17.39 -4.29 -0.37
N ARG A 136 17.97 -5.08 0.53
CA ARG A 136 18.00 -6.54 0.43
C ARG A 136 16.62 -7.18 0.57
N THR A 137 15.81 -6.69 1.52
CA THR A 137 14.44 -7.16 1.75
C THR A 137 13.55 -6.77 0.57
N ALA A 138 13.65 -5.51 0.17
CA ALA A 138 12.89 -4.97 -0.96
C ALA A 138 13.15 -5.73 -2.26
N ALA A 139 14.42 -6.01 -2.58
CA ALA A 139 14.78 -6.78 -3.76
C ALA A 139 14.18 -8.20 -3.76
N ALA A 140 14.23 -8.89 -2.61
CA ALA A 140 13.67 -10.23 -2.48
C ALA A 140 12.15 -10.25 -2.64
N ILE A 141 11.45 -9.29 -2.05
CA ILE A 141 9.99 -9.12 -2.16
C ILE A 141 9.60 -8.76 -3.59
N ALA A 142 10.27 -7.78 -4.19
CA ALA A 142 10.01 -7.35 -5.56
C ALA A 142 10.11 -8.49 -6.57
N ALA A 143 11.13 -9.35 -6.42
CA ALA A 143 11.33 -10.54 -7.26
C ALA A 143 10.20 -11.57 -7.08
N GLN A 144 9.67 -11.74 -5.87
CA GLN A 144 8.57 -12.66 -5.59
C GLN A 144 7.22 -12.15 -6.10
N VAL A 145 6.97 -10.85 -5.95
CA VAL A 145 5.71 -10.22 -6.36
C VAL A 145 5.66 -9.95 -7.85
N GLY A 146 6.82 -9.77 -8.50
CA GLY A 146 6.92 -9.51 -9.93
C GLY A 146 6.60 -8.08 -10.33
N VAL A 147 6.94 -7.10 -9.48
CA VAL A 147 6.85 -5.68 -9.83
C VAL A 147 7.96 -5.27 -10.79
N ASP A 148 7.73 -4.22 -11.59
CA ASP A 148 8.69 -3.76 -12.62
C ASP A 148 9.87 -2.99 -12.04
N GLU A 149 9.64 -2.28 -10.93
CA GLU A 149 10.64 -1.47 -10.24
C GLU A 149 10.35 -1.48 -8.74
N TYR A 150 11.38 -1.33 -7.94
CA TYR A 150 11.24 -1.08 -6.51
C TYR A 150 12.17 0.04 -6.05
N ARG A 151 11.82 0.69 -4.95
CA ARG A 151 12.62 1.65 -4.22
C ARG A 151 12.61 1.24 -2.75
N ALA A 152 13.78 1.03 -2.18
CA ALA A 152 13.99 0.69 -0.79
C ALA A 152 14.35 1.92 0.03
N GLU A 153 14.26 1.84 1.34
CA GLU A 153 14.66 2.88 2.31
C GLU A 153 14.02 4.25 2.02
N VAL A 154 12.78 4.24 1.50
CA VAL A 154 12.06 5.43 1.06
C VAL A 154 11.32 6.06 2.23
N LEU A 155 11.62 7.32 2.53
CA LEU A 155 10.87 8.11 3.51
C LEU A 155 9.48 8.52 2.97
N PRO A 156 8.51 8.83 3.84
CA PRO A 156 7.18 9.25 3.41
C PRO A 156 7.18 10.44 2.43
N GLU A 157 8.08 11.41 2.63
CA GLU A 157 8.24 12.58 1.77
C GLU A 157 8.77 12.20 0.38
N ASP A 158 9.71 11.26 0.32
CA ASP A 158 10.31 10.80 -0.93
C ASP A 158 9.31 10.02 -1.79
N LYS A 159 8.36 9.31 -1.17
CA LYS A 159 7.25 8.67 -1.89
C LYS A 159 6.42 9.71 -2.65
N ALA A 160 6.11 10.85 -2.03
CA ALA A 160 5.37 11.93 -2.68
C ALA A 160 6.17 12.56 -3.83
N HIS A 161 7.47 12.79 -3.63
CA HIS A 161 8.36 13.29 -4.68
C HIS A 161 8.44 12.33 -5.87
N PHE A 162 8.54 11.03 -5.60
CA PHE A 162 8.54 10.02 -6.67
C PHE A 162 7.25 10.07 -7.49
N VAL A 163 6.09 10.11 -6.83
CA VAL A 163 4.78 10.22 -7.48
C VAL A 163 4.70 11.48 -8.36
N GLN A 164 5.14 12.63 -7.84
CA GLN A 164 5.16 13.89 -8.59
C GLN A 164 6.09 13.83 -9.81
N ALA A 165 7.25 13.19 -9.67
CA ALA A 165 8.21 13.00 -10.76
C ALA A 165 7.61 12.13 -11.88
N GLU A 166 6.93 11.05 -11.55
CA GLU A 166 6.25 10.20 -12.54
C GLU A 166 5.11 10.95 -13.26
N ARG A 167 4.32 11.75 -12.52
CA ARG A 167 3.27 12.60 -13.11
C ARG A 167 3.84 13.69 -14.05
N SER A 168 4.97 14.30 -13.68
CA SER A 168 5.61 15.33 -14.51
C SER A 168 6.09 14.80 -15.86
N GLN A 169 6.32 13.49 -15.97
CA GLN A 169 6.63 12.78 -17.22
C GLN A 169 5.37 12.45 -18.05
N GLY A 170 4.20 12.95 -17.64
CA GLY A 170 2.94 12.72 -18.36
C GLY A 170 2.28 11.36 -18.07
N ARG A 171 2.73 10.64 -17.05
CA ARG A 171 2.13 9.36 -16.64
C ARG A 171 0.92 9.59 -15.75
N THR A 172 -0.10 8.74 -15.89
CA THR A 172 -1.21 8.66 -14.94
C THR A 172 -0.81 7.73 -13.82
N VAL A 173 -0.67 8.28 -12.62
CA VAL A 173 -0.20 7.55 -11.43
C VAL A 173 -1.38 7.24 -10.51
N VAL A 174 -1.50 5.97 -10.16
CA VAL A 174 -2.36 5.48 -9.08
C VAL A 174 -1.45 5.12 -7.91
N MET A 175 -1.62 5.78 -6.78
CA MET A 175 -0.91 5.47 -5.54
C MET A 175 -1.79 4.63 -4.64
N ILE A 176 -1.22 3.57 -4.07
CA ILE A 176 -1.90 2.67 -3.14
C ILE A 176 -1.09 2.67 -1.85
N GLY A 177 -1.77 2.84 -0.72
CA GLY A 177 -1.13 2.87 0.59
C GLY A 177 -2.09 2.60 1.74
N ASP A 178 -1.58 2.55 2.96
CA ASP A 178 -2.38 2.37 4.19
C ASP A 178 -3.04 3.68 4.68
N GLY A 179 -2.64 4.80 4.12
CA GLY A 179 -3.22 6.11 4.36
C GLY A 179 -2.64 6.89 5.54
N VAL A 180 -1.88 6.29 6.43
CA VAL A 180 -1.28 7.02 7.57
C VAL A 180 0.04 7.65 7.15
N ASN A 181 1.01 6.84 6.76
CA ASN A 181 2.34 7.30 6.34
C ASN A 181 2.39 7.72 4.88
N ASP A 182 1.46 7.23 4.06
CA ASP A 182 1.42 7.46 2.62
C ASP A 182 0.54 8.65 2.21
N SER A 183 -0.04 9.38 3.16
CA SER A 183 -0.95 10.52 2.91
C SER A 183 -0.41 11.55 1.92
N PRO A 184 0.86 12.00 2.00
CA PRO A 184 1.41 12.94 1.03
C PRO A 184 1.50 12.35 -0.38
N ALA A 185 1.85 11.07 -0.50
CA ALA A 185 1.95 10.38 -1.78
C ALA A 185 0.58 10.09 -2.41
N LEU A 186 -0.41 9.71 -1.59
CA LEU A 186 -1.80 9.53 -2.03
C LEU A 186 -2.37 10.83 -2.61
N SER A 187 -2.18 11.96 -1.90
CA SER A 187 -2.63 13.28 -2.37
C SER A 187 -1.88 13.76 -3.61
N ALA A 188 -0.62 13.36 -3.79
CA ALA A 188 0.20 13.73 -4.94
C ALA A 188 -0.17 12.95 -6.21
N ALA A 189 -0.84 11.81 -6.12
CA ALA A 189 -1.20 10.95 -7.25
C ALA A 189 -2.33 11.55 -8.12
N ASN A 190 -2.62 10.92 -9.27
CA ASN A 190 -3.83 11.21 -10.03
C ASN A 190 -5.05 10.52 -9.42
N VAL A 191 -4.82 9.38 -8.78
CA VAL A 191 -5.80 8.66 -7.97
C VAL A 191 -5.07 8.06 -6.77
N GLY A 192 -5.50 8.43 -5.57
CA GLY A 192 -5.05 7.84 -4.31
C GLY A 192 -6.03 6.75 -3.85
N ILE A 193 -5.53 5.56 -3.58
CA ILE A 193 -6.32 4.43 -3.07
C ILE A 193 -5.78 4.04 -1.70
N ALA A 194 -6.60 4.17 -0.68
CA ALA A 194 -6.28 3.69 0.66
C ALA A 194 -6.82 2.27 0.86
N ILE A 195 -5.95 1.37 1.30
CA ILE A 195 -6.32 0.03 1.78
C ILE A 195 -6.23 0.07 3.30
N SER A 196 -7.34 0.15 3.99
CA SER A 196 -7.32 0.25 5.44
C SER A 196 -8.64 -0.18 6.07
N ASP A 197 -8.54 -0.99 7.10
CA ASP A 197 -9.65 -1.41 7.96
C ASP A 197 -10.18 -0.32 8.89
N GLY A 198 -9.87 0.96 8.69
CA GLY A 198 -10.53 1.96 9.51
C GLY A 198 -9.79 3.24 9.88
N ALA A 199 -8.63 3.55 9.36
CA ALA A 199 -8.00 4.84 9.64
C ALA A 199 -8.86 5.97 9.07
N ALA A 200 -9.47 6.78 9.94
CA ALA A 200 -10.31 7.91 9.54
C ALA A 200 -9.58 8.88 8.61
N ILE A 201 -8.28 9.05 8.83
CA ILE A 201 -7.40 9.92 8.01
C ILE A 201 -7.29 9.41 6.57
N ALA A 202 -7.23 8.09 6.35
CA ALA A 202 -7.15 7.51 5.02
C ALA A 202 -8.38 7.84 4.17
N ARG A 203 -9.56 7.90 4.80
CA ARG A 203 -10.83 8.21 4.13
C ARG A 203 -10.97 9.68 3.72
N GLU A 204 -10.26 10.58 4.39
CA GLU A 204 -10.31 12.01 4.06
C GLU A 204 -9.36 12.38 2.92
N ILE A 205 -8.31 11.59 2.70
CA ILE A 205 -7.21 11.95 1.79
C ILE A 205 -7.26 11.15 0.49
N ALA A 206 -7.70 9.90 0.54
CA ALA A 206 -7.77 9.03 -0.63
C ALA A 206 -9.04 9.28 -1.46
N ASP A 207 -8.91 9.23 -2.77
CA ASP A 207 -10.06 9.29 -3.70
C ASP A 207 -10.93 8.02 -3.59
N ILE A 208 -10.31 6.90 -3.26
CA ILE A 208 -10.97 5.60 -3.13
C ILE A 208 -10.47 4.91 -1.86
N THR A 209 -11.38 4.36 -1.07
CA THR A 209 -11.03 3.52 0.08
C THR A 209 -11.51 2.09 -0.15
N ILE A 210 -10.63 1.14 0.00
CA ILE A 210 -10.93 -0.30 -0.08
C ILE A 210 -10.84 -0.85 1.35
N ALA A 211 -11.96 -1.36 1.85
CA ALA A 211 -12.07 -1.93 3.20
C ALA A 211 -11.69 -3.42 3.25
N ALA A 212 -11.04 -3.94 2.23
CA ALA A 212 -10.71 -5.35 2.13
C ALA A 212 -9.23 -5.62 2.38
N ASN A 213 -8.97 -6.76 2.98
CA ASN A 213 -7.62 -7.30 3.14
C ASN A 213 -7.17 -8.12 1.91
N ASP A 214 -7.80 -7.93 0.75
CA ASP A 214 -7.54 -8.68 -0.48
C ASP A 214 -7.13 -7.74 -1.62
N LEU A 215 -5.96 -7.96 -2.17
CA LEU A 215 -5.44 -7.18 -3.31
C LEU A 215 -6.25 -7.40 -4.60
N PHE A 216 -7.04 -8.47 -4.70
CA PHE A 216 -7.92 -8.67 -5.85
C PHE A 216 -9.04 -7.63 -5.95
N GLU A 217 -9.36 -6.91 -4.89
CA GLU A 217 -10.27 -5.75 -4.93
C GLU A 217 -9.74 -4.64 -5.87
N LEU A 218 -8.41 -4.44 -5.91
CA LEU A 218 -7.77 -3.52 -6.87
C LEU A 218 -7.97 -4.00 -8.31
N VAL A 219 -7.85 -5.30 -8.53
CA VAL A 219 -8.09 -5.92 -9.84
C VAL A 219 -9.55 -5.74 -10.26
N GLN A 220 -10.48 -5.94 -9.34
CA GLN A 220 -11.92 -5.73 -9.58
C GLN A 220 -12.22 -4.26 -9.87
N LEU A 221 -11.65 -3.33 -9.11
CA LEU A 221 -11.77 -1.89 -9.35
C LEU A 221 -11.27 -1.53 -10.75
N ARG A 222 -10.14 -2.06 -11.18
CA ARG A 222 -9.59 -1.83 -12.52
C ARG A 222 -10.51 -2.42 -13.61
N ARG A 223 -11.02 -3.64 -13.43
CA ARG A 223 -12.00 -4.27 -14.36
C ARG A 223 -13.25 -3.42 -14.48
N LEU A 224 -13.78 -2.96 -13.35
CA LEU A 224 -14.96 -2.11 -13.30
C LEU A 224 -14.73 -0.80 -14.07
N SER A 225 -13.58 -0.15 -13.84
CA SER A 225 -13.20 1.11 -14.50
C SER A 225 -13.11 0.94 -16.01
N VAL A 226 -12.48 -0.13 -16.49
CA VAL A 226 -12.37 -0.43 -17.93
C VAL A 226 -13.75 -0.71 -18.53
N ALA A 227 -14.58 -1.51 -17.87
CA ALA A 227 -15.93 -1.84 -18.34
C ALA A 227 -16.83 -0.59 -18.40
N LEU A 228 -16.73 0.29 -17.38
CA LEU A 228 -17.45 1.56 -17.33
C LEU A 228 -17.05 2.48 -18.48
N MET A 229 -15.76 2.66 -18.72
CA MET A 229 -15.27 3.51 -19.82
C MET A 229 -15.69 2.97 -21.19
N ASN A 230 -15.64 1.66 -21.38
CA ASN A 230 -16.12 1.03 -22.60
C ASN A 230 -17.63 1.26 -22.82
N ARG A 231 -18.43 1.18 -21.76
CA ARG A 231 -19.87 1.47 -21.82
C ARG A 231 -20.13 2.93 -22.16
N ILE A 232 -19.44 3.86 -21.49
CA ILE A 232 -19.55 5.30 -21.76
C ILE A 232 -19.22 5.59 -23.22
N GLN A 233 -18.09 5.08 -23.73
CA GLN A 233 -17.70 5.29 -25.12
C GLN A 233 -18.68 4.67 -26.12
N SER A 234 -19.18 3.47 -25.83
CA SER A 234 -20.19 2.81 -26.67
C SER A 234 -21.49 3.62 -26.71
N ASN A 235 -21.99 4.07 -25.56
CA ASN A 235 -23.17 4.91 -25.49
C ASN A 235 -22.95 6.24 -26.22
N TYR A 236 -21.81 6.89 -26.03
CA TYR A 236 -21.46 8.14 -26.68
C TYR A 236 -21.45 8.01 -28.22
N ARG A 237 -20.79 6.97 -28.75
CA ARG A 237 -20.74 6.69 -30.19
C ARG A 237 -22.16 6.45 -30.74
N PHE A 238 -22.98 5.69 -30.00
CA PHE A 238 -24.35 5.45 -30.40
C PHE A 238 -25.18 6.76 -30.41
N VAL A 239 -25.09 7.58 -29.36
CA VAL A 239 -25.80 8.87 -29.27
C VAL A 239 -25.46 9.78 -30.45
N ILE A 240 -24.16 9.96 -30.70
CA ILE A 240 -23.71 10.83 -31.80
C ILE A 240 -24.14 10.30 -33.14
N GLY A 241 -23.91 9.01 -33.41
CA GLY A 241 -24.25 8.40 -34.69
C GLY A 241 -25.76 8.39 -34.97
N PHE A 242 -26.55 7.98 -33.98
CA PHE A 242 -28.02 7.89 -34.12
C PHE A 242 -28.65 9.27 -34.28
N ASN A 243 -28.30 10.23 -33.42
CA ASN A 243 -28.85 11.57 -33.51
C ASN A 243 -28.38 12.32 -34.78
N GLY A 244 -27.11 12.13 -35.15
CA GLY A 244 -26.59 12.64 -36.42
C GLY A 244 -27.37 12.09 -37.62
N GLY A 245 -27.68 10.80 -37.59
CA GLY A 245 -28.54 10.18 -38.61
C GLY A 245 -29.96 10.75 -38.65
N LEU A 246 -30.58 10.94 -37.47
CA LEU A 246 -31.92 11.56 -37.38
C LEU A 246 -31.93 13.00 -37.95
N ILE A 247 -30.90 13.78 -37.64
CA ILE A 247 -30.75 15.17 -38.15
C ILE A 247 -30.60 15.13 -39.70
N ALA A 248 -29.74 14.28 -40.20
CA ALA A 248 -29.53 14.16 -41.65
C ALA A 248 -30.82 13.76 -42.41
N LEU A 249 -31.54 12.74 -41.89
CA LEU A 249 -32.80 12.30 -42.47
C LEU A 249 -33.91 13.37 -42.39
N GLY A 250 -33.94 14.13 -41.32
CA GLY A 250 -34.82 15.29 -41.16
C GLY A 250 -34.49 16.41 -42.15
N ALA A 251 -33.23 16.74 -42.36
CA ALA A 251 -32.75 17.76 -43.30
C ALA A 251 -33.04 17.38 -44.77
N LEU A 252 -33.02 16.08 -45.09
CA LEU A 252 -33.40 15.55 -46.39
C LEU A 252 -34.93 15.45 -46.59
N GLY A 253 -35.73 15.83 -45.58
CA GLY A 253 -37.17 15.73 -45.65
C GLY A 253 -37.76 14.32 -45.60
N ILE A 254 -36.93 13.30 -45.31
CA ILE A 254 -37.33 11.90 -45.22
C ILE A 254 -38.07 11.61 -43.92
N LEU A 255 -37.66 12.27 -42.83
CA LEU A 255 -38.20 12.06 -41.48
C LEU A 255 -38.98 13.29 -41.00
N ALA A 256 -40.22 13.10 -40.58
CA ALA A 256 -41.01 14.17 -39.98
C ALA A 256 -40.41 14.59 -38.59
N PRO A 257 -40.43 15.87 -38.22
CA PRO A 257 -39.90 16.36 -36.97
C PRO A 257 -40.43 15.62 -35.72
N ALA A 258 -41.72 15.34 -35.68
CA ALA A 258 -42.37 14.61 -34.60
C ALA A 258 -41.82 13.18 -34.44
N THR A 259 -41.62 12.49 -35.56
CA THR A 259 -41.05 11.13 -35.59
C THR A 259 -39.59 11.14 -35.14
N SER A 260 -38.81 12.15 -35.60
CA SER A 260 -37.40 12.32 -35.16
C SER A 260 -37.32 12.54 -33.66
N ALA A 261 -38.17 13.41 -33.08
CA ALA A 261 -38.20 13.66 -31.64
C ALA A 261 -38.61 12.41 -30.84
N THR A 262 -39.56 11.65 -31.31
CA THR A 262 -39.98 10.40 -30.67
C THR A 262 -38.85 9.37 -30.67
N LEU A 263 -38.15 9.18 -31.79
CA LEU A 263 -37.02 8.26 -31.92
C LEU A 263 -35.85 8.70 -31.02
N HIS A 264 -35.56 10.00 -30.94
CA HIS A 264 -34.54 10.54 -30.02
C HIS A 264 -34.88 10.21 -28.57
N ASN A 265 -36.12 10.46 -28.12
CA ASN A 265 -36.52 10.17 -26.74
C ASN A 265 -36.48 8.67 -26.44
N LEU A 266 -36.92 7.81 -27.37
CA LEU A 266 -36.82 6.36 -27.21
C LEU A 266 -35.38 5.87 -27.15
N SER A 267 -34.49 6.44 -27.97
CA SER A 267 -33.04 6.10 -27.90
C SER A 267 -32.42 6.46 -26.57
N THR A 268 -32.74 7.63 -26.03
CA THR A 268 -32.28 8.09 -24.71
C THR A 268 -32.76 7.16 -23.60
N LEU A 269 -34.04 6.77 -23.63
CA LEU A 269 -34.58 5.81 -22.67
C LEU A 269 -33.89 4.44 -22.80
N GLY A 270 -33.67 3.94 -24.02
CA GLY A 270 -32.96 2.68 -24.25
C GLY A 270 -31.52 2.68 -23.69
N ILE A 271 -30.79 3.78 -23.90
CA ILE A 271 -29.45 3.95 -23.37
C ILE A 271 -29.47 4.00 -21.85
N SER A 272 -30.42 4.72 -21.25
CA SER A 272 -30.59 4.81 -19.82
C SER A 272 -30.82 3.43 -19.19
N LEU A 273 -31.76 2.66 -19.76
CA LEU A 273 -32.04 1.29 -19.31
C LEU A 273 -30.81 0.37 -19.46
N ARG A 274 -30.09 0.46 -20.57
CA ARG A 274 -28.82 -0.28 -20.75
C ARG A 274 -27.79 0.13 -19.72
N SER A 275 -27.71 1.39 -19.35
CA SER A 275 -26.73 1.89 -18.37
C SER A 275 -27.01 1.41 -16.94
N MET A 276 -28.23 0.98 -16.65
CA MET A 276 -28.60 0.40 -15.35
C MET A 276 -28.25 -1.10 -15.22
N THR A 277 -27.83 -1.76 -16.29
CA THR A 277 -27.40 -3.17 -16.21
C THR A 277 -26.02 -3.30 -15.60
N ASN A 278 -25.73 -4.44 -14.96
CA ASN A 278 -24.44 -4.74 -14.37
C ASN A 278 -23.29 -4.60 -15.39
N LEU A 279 -22.18 -4.02 -14.94
CA LEU A 279 -20.98 -3.85 -15.75
C LEU A 279 -20.12 -5.11 -15.81
N LEU A 280 -20.04 -5.80 -14.68
CA LEU A 280 -19.29 -7.05 -14.55
C LEU A 280 -20.27 -8.22 -14.41
N PRO A 281 -19.90 -9.41 -14.90
CA PRO A 281 -20.66 -10.61 -14.61
C PRO A 281 -20.67 -10.87 -13.09
N PRO A 282 -21.71 -11.55 -12.56
CA PRO A 282 -21.69 -11.93 -11.16
C PRO A 282 -20.45 -12.76 -10.86
N ALA A 283 -19.84 -12.53 -9.70
CA ALA A 283 -18.74 -13.34 -9.21
C ALA A 283 -19.18 -14.82 -9.15
N LYS A 284 -18.39 -15.70 -9.76
CA LYS A 284 -18.63 -17.14 -9.68
C LYS A 284 -18.17 -17.67 -8.33
#